data_86f14a29402127909e299496304ca92c
#
_entry.id   86f14a29402127909e299496304ca92c
#
_cell.length_a   1.000
_cell.length_b   1.000
_cell.length_c   1.000
_cell.angle_alpha   90.00
_cell.angle_beta   90.00
_cell.angle_gamma   90.00
#
_symmetry.space_group_name_H-M   'P 1'
#
loop_
_entity.id
_entity.type
_entity.pdbx_description
1 polymer ?
#
loop_
_entity_poly.entity_id
_entity_poly.type
_entity_poly.pdbx_seq_one_letter_code
_entity_poly.pdbx_strand_id
1 'polypeptide(L)'
;MGLGLALAGQVYRHPVTLVTDPGLEPTIARLLTAYGARVDMVTEPHPVDGWQQARKDRVAELLAADPQAWNPNQYGNPDNVDAYRPLALELFGQLGCVDILVCSVGTGGHSAGVARVLREFNPEMRLIGVDTIGSTIFGQPAASRLMRGLGSSIYPANVDYGAFSEVHWVAPTEAVWSARHLAATRYASGGWSVGAVGLVAGWAARTFSPDTTIAAVFPDGPQRYFDTIYNDEYCVEHGLLGGEPPTEPDEIATPTDAVVGRWTSTSTVVNPTLAEA
;
A
#
# COMPACT_ATOMS: atom_id res chain seq x y z
N MET A 1 -4.74 -8.94 -1.84
CA MET A 1 -4.74 -10.25 -1.16
C MET A 1 -5.99 -11.08 -1.42
N GLY A 2 -7.23 -10.59 -1.20
CA GLY A 2 -8.45 -11.41 -1.34
C GLY A 2 -8.58 -12.17 -2.66
N LEU A 3 -8.30 -11.52 -3.81
CA LEU A 3 -8.30 -12.19 -5.10
C LEU A 3 -7.25 -13.30 -5.19
N GLY A 4 -6.05 -13.07 -4.67
CA GLY A 4 -4.99 -14.08 -4.65
C GLY A 4 -5.36 -15.29 -3.77
N LEU A 5 -5.99 -15.05 -2.61
CA LEU A 5 -6.49 -16.14 -1.75
C LEU A 5 -7.61 -16.92 -2.43
N ALA A 6 -8.55 -16.24 -3.09
CA ALA A 6 -9.62 -16.90 -3.84
C ALA A 6 -9.06 -17.82 -4.93
N LEU A 7 -8.07 -17.35 -5.70
CA LEU A 7 -7.39 -18.15 -6.73
C LEU A 7 -6.61 -19.31 -6.11
N ALA A 8 -5.85 -19.07 -5.03
CA ALA A 8 -5.14 -20.15 -4.31
C ALA A 8 -6.12 -21.20 -3.78
N GLY A 9 -7.26 -20.75 -3.24
CA GLY A 9 -8.33 -21.67 -2.80
C GLY A 9 -8.83 -22.59 -3.91
N GLN A 10 -8.97 -22.08 -5.14
CA GLN A 10 -9.32 -22.90 -6.31
C GLN A 10 -8.21 -23.91 -6.66
N VAL A 11 -6.96 -23.44 -6.72
CA VAL A 11 -5.82 -24.29 -7.08
C VAL A 11 -5.60 -25.42 -6.07
N TYR A 12 -5.65 -25.08 -4.79
CA TYR A 12 -5.37 -26.03 -3.70
C TYR A 12 -6.62 -26.67 -3.10
N ARG A 13 -7.81 -26.39 -3.63
CA ARG A 13 -9.10 -26.92 -3.21
C ARG A 13 -9.43 -26.63 -1.74
N HIS A 14 -9.13 -25.43 -1.29
CA HIS A 14 -9.51 -24.92 0.03
C HIS A 14 -10.67 -23.93 -0.09
N PRO A 15 -11.73 -24.07 0.72
CA PRO A 15 -12.78 -23.07 0.79
C PRO A 15 -12.22 -21.79 1.37
N VAL A 16 -12.53 -20.65 0.73
CA VAL A 16 -12.05 -19.33 1.15
C VAL A 16 -13.24 -18.45 1.54
N THR A 17 -13.21 -17.89 2.75
CA THR A 17 -14.13 -16.85 3.20
C THR A 17 -13.35 -15.55 3.33
N LEU A 18 -13.84 -14.48 2.69
CA LEU A 18 -13.23 -13.16 2.72
C LEU A 18 -14.14 -12.21 3.49
N VAL A 19 -13.67 -11.75 4.64
CA VAL A 19 -14.37 -10.76 5.45
C VAL A 19 -14.09 -9.37 4.88
N THR A 20 -15.15 -8.64 4.54
CA THR A 20 -15.11 -7.34 3.88
C THR A 20 -16.03 -6.33 4.57
N ASP A 21 -16.00 -5.10 4.12
CA ASP A 21 -16.91 -4.01 4.52
C ASP A 21 -17.61 -3.41 3.28
N PRO A 22 -18.57 -2.48 3.46
CA PRO A 22 -19.31 -1.85 2.35
C PRO A 22 -18.42 -1.09 1.35
N GLY A 23 -17.15 -0.84 1.67
CA GLY A 23 -16.19 -0.25 0.72
C GLY A 23 -15.63 -1.24 -0.31
N LEU A 24 -16.10 -2.50 -0.34
CA LEU A 24 -15.72 -3.46 -1.40
C LEU A 24 -16.38 -3.07 -2.72
N GLU A 25 -15.57 -2.82 -3.74
CA GLU A 25 -16.05 -2.49 -5.08
C GLU A 25 -16.92 -3.63 -5.65
N PRO A 26 -18.10 -3.33 -6.24
CA PRO A 26 -19.03 -4.36 -6.74
C PRO A 26 -18.40 -5.29 -7.79
N THR A 27 -17.50 -4.77 -8.61
CA THR A 27 -16.77 -5.57 -9.62
C THR A 27 -15.85 -6.59 -8.95
N ILE A 28 -15.17 -6.20 -7.87
CA ILE A 28 -14.31 -7.12 -7.11
C ILE A 28 -15.15 -8.16 -6.37
N ALA A 29 -16.28 -7.77 -5.77
CA ALA A 29 -17.20 -8.71 -5.14
C ALA A 29 -17.66 -9.81 -6.11
N ARG A 30 -18.07 -9.42 -7.33
CA ARG A 30 -18.46 -10.37 -8.38
C ARG A 30 -17.31 -11.30 -8.79
N LEU A 31 -16.11 -10.77 -8.92
CA LEU A 31 -14.92 -11.55 -9.29
C LEU A 31 -14.54 -12.54 -8.20
N LEU A 32 -14.60 -12.16 -6.91
CA LEU A 32 -14.36 -13.05 -5.79
C LEU A 32 -15.36 -14.22 -5.79
N THR A 33 -16.65 -13.93 -6.02
CA THR A 33 -17.69 -14.96 -6.13
C THR A 33 -17.43 -15.88 -7.33
N ALA A 34 -17.04 -15.32 -8.49
CA ALA A 34 -16.68 -16.11 -9.67
C ALA A 34 -15.47 -17.05 -9.42
N TYR A 35 -14.55 -16.65 -8.55
CA TYR A 35 -13.44 -17.49 -8.09
C TYR A 35 -13.84 -18.45 -6.95
N GLY A 36 -15.13 -18.57 -6.64
CA GLY A 36 -15.64 -19.48 -5.64
C GLY A 36 -15.40 -19.09 -4.18
N ALA A 37 -14.94 -17.87 -3.92
CA ALA A 37 -14.81 -17.38 -2.56
C ALA A 37 -16.16 -16.93 -2.00
N ARG A 38 -16.39 -17.21 -0.71
CA ARG A 38 -17.49 -16.64 0.06
C ARG A 38 -17.09 -15.23 0.50
N VAL A 39 -17.94 -14.26 0.24
CA VAL A 39 -17.80 -12.89 0.78
C VAL A 39 -18.70 -12.79 2.02
N ASP A 40 -18.10 -12.47 3.16
CA ASP A 40 -18.77 -12.22 4.44
C ASP A 40 -18.59 -10.72 4.75
N MET A 41 -19.66 -9.95 4.67
CA MET A 41 -19.62 -8.48 4.78
C MET A 41 -20.06 -8.06 6.17
N VAL A 42 -19.19 -7.34 6.90
CA VAL A 42 -19.57 -6.63 8.12
C VAL A 42 -20.40 -5.40 7.73
N THR A 43 -21.48 -5.16 8.48
CA THR A 43 -22.47 -4.12 8.17
C THR A 43 -22.30 -2.87 9.00
N GLU A 44 -21.55 -2.95 10.11
CA GLU A 44 -21.32 -1.83 11.03
C GLU A 44 -19.83 -1.74 11.38
N PRO A 45 -19.27 -0.53 11.51
CA PRO A 45 -17.90 -0.35 11.97
C PRO A 45 -17.81 -0.60 13.47
N HIS A 46 -16.64 -1.03 13.95
CA HIS A 46 -16.35 -1.01 15.39
C HIS A 46 -16.41 0.42 15.92
N PRO A 47 -17.03 0.66 17.10
CA PRO A 47 -17.31 2.00 17.60
C PRO A 47 -16.09 2.91 17.77
N VAL A 48 -14.91 2.32 18.04
CA VAL A 48 -13.66 3.04 18.27
C VAL A 48 -12.73 2.92 17.06
N ASP A 49 -12.48 1.68 16.60
CA ASP A 49 -11.42 1.38 15.64
C ASP A 49 -11.93 1.13 14.20
N GLY A 50 -13.19 1.46 13.95
CA GLY A 50 -13.80 1.49 12.63
C GLY A 50 -13.87 0.14 11.89
N TRP A 51 -13.94 0.21 10.57
CA TRP A 51 -14.14 -0.96 9.70
C TRP A 51 -13.04 -2.00 9.79
N GLN A 52 -11.80 -1.59 10.03
CA GLN A 52 -10.68 -2.52 10.09
C GLN A 52 -10.79 -3.44 11.30
N GLN A 53 -11.18 -2.92 12.46
CA GLN A 53 -11.37 -3.73 13.65
C GLN A 53 -12.61 -4.61 13.51
N ALA A 54 -13.73 -4.09 13.01
CA ALA A 54 -14.94 -4.88 12.77
C ALA A 54 -14.66 -6.13 11.91
N ARG A 55 -13.83 -5.99 10.86
CA ARG A 55 -13.41 -7.15 10.05
C ARG A 55 -12.53 -8.12 10.83
N LYS A 56 -11.63 -7.64 11.69
CA LYS A 56 -10.78 -8.49 12.54
C LYS A 56 -11.62 -9.28 13.54
N ASP A 57 -12.59 -8.63 14.17
CA ASP A 57 -13.50 -9.28 15.12
C ASP A 57 -14.32 -10.35 14.43
N ARG A 58 -14.85 -10.06 13.24
CA ARG A 58 -15.59 -11.05 12.46
C ARG A 58 -14.72 -12.24 12.04
N VAL A 59 -13.46 -12.03 11.68
CA VAL A 59 -12.51 -13.12 11.42
C VAL A 59 -12.30 -13.98 12.68
N ALA A 60 -12.16 -13.35 13.84
CA ALA A 60 -12.00 -14.07 15.11
C ALA A 60 -13.22 -14.93 15.43
N GLU A 61 -14.45 -14.43 15.20
CA GLU A 61 -15.68 -15.20 15.35
C GLU A 61 -15.70 -16.44 14.43
N LEU A 62 -15.32 -16.28 13.16
CA LEU A 62 -15.28 -17.39 12.19
C LEU A 62 -14.26 -18.45 12.58
N LEU A 63 -13.09 -18.03 13.06
CA LEU A 63 -12.05 -18.95 13.54
C LEU A 63 -12.50 -19.69 14.81
N ALA A 64 -13.22 -19.04 15.71
CA ALA A 64 -13.76 -19.67 16.91
C ALA A 64 -14.86 -20.69 16.58
N ALA A 65 -15.62 -20.46 15.51
CA ALA A 65 -16.69 -21.34 15.06
C ALA A 65 -16.19 -22.58 14.28
N ASP A 66 -15.01 -22.51 13.68
CA ASP A 66 -14.41 -23.60 12.90
C ASP A 66 -12.93 -23.81 13.29
N PRO A 67 -12.64 -24.82 14.13
CA PRO A 67 -11.28 -25.12 14.56
C PRO A 67 -10.32 -25.55 13.42
N GLN A 68 -10.84 -25.87 12.24
CA GLN A 68 -10.03 -26.20 11.07
C GLN A 68 -9.73 -24.97 10.20
N ALA A 69 -10.40 -23.85 10.47
CA ALA A 69 -10.17 -22.62 9.76
C ALA A 69 -8.82 -22.01 10.13
N TRP A 70 -8.17 -21.41 9.13
CA TRP A 70 -6.89 -20.73 9.28
C TRP A 70 -6.97 -19.33 8.68
N ASN A 71 -6.35 -18.36 9.36
CA ASN A 71 -6.24 -17.00 8.88
C ASN A 71 -4.79 -16.70 8.45
N PRO A 72 -4.53 -16.39 7.16
CA PRO A 72 -3.19 -16.05 6.68
C PRO A 72 -2.64 -14.73 7.25
N ASN A 73 -3.47 -13.93 7.93
CA ASN A 73 -3.07 -12.72 8.67
C ASN A 73 -2.00 -11.86 7.96
N GLN A 74 -2.39 -11.18 6.88
CA GLN A 74 -1.45 -10.39 6.06
C GLN A 74 -0.63 -9.32 6.83
N TYR A 75 -1.09 -8.92 8.02
CA TYR A 75 -0.46 -7.84 8.79
C TYR A 75 0.70 -8.34 9.67
N GLY A 76 0.72 -9.61 10.03
CA GLY A 76 1.70 -10.16 10.96
C GLY A 76 2.31 -11.50 10.55
N ASN A 77 1.90 -12.08 9.43
CA ASN A 77 2.48 -13.34 8.95
C ASN A 77 3.78 -13.05 8.17
N PRO A 78 4.93 -13.58 8.61
CA PRO A 78 6.21 -13.41 7.92
C PRO A 78 6.21 -14.00 6.50
N ASP A 79 5.39 -15.01 6.22
CA ASP A 79 5.25 -15.57 4.88
C ASP A 79 4.81 -14.51 3.85
N ASN A 80 4.07 -13.47 4.30
CA ASN A 80 3.73 -12.35 3.43
C ASN A 80 4.98 -11.55 3.00
N VAL A 81 6.00 -11.48 3.83
CA VAL A 81 7.29 -10.86 3.50
C VAL A 81 8.10 -11.79 2.62
N ASP A 82 8.20 -13.06 2.98
CA ASP A 82 9.02 -14.06 2.27
C ASP A 82 8.53 -14.35 0.85
N ALA A 83 7.22 -14.23 0.62
CA ALA A 83 6.60 -14.42 -0.70
C ALA A 83 7.10 -13.45 -1.77
N TYR A 84 7.74 -12.33 -1.40
CA TYR A 84 8.26 -11.35 -2.36
C TYR A 84 9.71 -11.61 -2.82
N ARG A 85 10.36 -12.67 -2.32
CA ARG A 85 11.70 -13.08 -2.79
C ARG A 85 11.77 -13.27 -4.32
N PRO A 86 10.82 -13.95 -4.99
CA PRO A 86 10.86 -14.09 -6.43
C PRO A 86 10.83 -12.76 -7.20
N LEU A 87 9.99 -11.80 -6.75
CA LEU A 87 9.95 -10.46 -7.34
C LEU A 87 11.30 -9.74 -7.21
N ALA A 88 11.91 -9.80 -6.04
CA ALA A 88 13.21 -9.16 -5.81
C ALA A 88 14.33 -9.77 -6.70
N LEU A 89 14.35 -11.10 -6.84
CA LEU A 89 15.31 -11.78 -7.73
C LEU A 89 15.05 -11.46 -9.20
N GLU A 90 13.80 -11.29 -9.62
CA GLU A 90 13.46 -10.86 -10.98
C GLU A 90 13.93 -9.43 -11.24
N LEU A 91 13.71 -8.50 -10.31
CA LEU A 91 14.21 -7.13 -10.38
C LEU A 91 15.74 -7.10 -10.51
N PHE A 92 16.45 -7.86 -9.67
CA PHE A 92 17.89 -7.97 -9.76
C PHE A 92 18.35 -8.57 -11.09
N GLY A 93 17.65 -9.60 -11.58
CA GLY A 93 17.97 -10.24 -12.87
C GLY A 93 17.78 -9.31 -14.08
N GLN A 94 16.83 -8.39 -14.01
CA GLN A 94 16.54 -7.44 -15.09
C GLN A 94 17.35 -6.15 -15.03
N LEU A 95 17.58 -5.62 -13.82
CA LEU A 95 18.17 -4.30 -13.60
C LEU A 95 19.62 -4.34 -13.11
N GLY A 96 20.09 -5.50 -12.61
CA GLY A 96 21.32 -5.57 -11.84
C GLY A 96 21.13 -4.98 -10.43
N CYS A 97 22.13 -4.27 -9.92
CA CYS A 97 22.03 -3.61 -8.62
C CYS A 97 20.99 -2.47 -8.67
N VAL A 98 20.07 -2.48 -7.73
CA VAL A 98 19.12 -1.41 -7.48
C VAL A 98 19.66 -0.51 -6.38
N ASP A 99 19.72 0.80 -6.63
CA ASP A 99 20.23 1.78 -5.65
C ASP A 99 19.10 2.37 -4.80
N ILE A 100 17.93 2.53 -5.39
CA ILE A 100 16.74 3.07 -4.73
C ILE A 100 15.54 2.18 -5.07
N LEU A 101 14.84 1.72 -4.03
CA LEU A 101 13.57 1.03 -4.15
C LEU A 101 12.45 1.93 -3.60
N VAL A 102 11.43 2.23 -4.42
CA VAL A 102 10.26 3.01 -4.02
C VAL A 102 9.05 2.10 -3.91
N CYS A 103 8.47 2.00 -2.72
CA CYS A 103 7.34 1.11 -2.43
C CYS A 103 6.22 1.82 -1.69
N SER A 104 4.95 1.59 -2.08
CA SER A 104 3.82 1.92 -1.22
C SER A 104 3.82 1.04 0.04
N VAL A 105 3.40 1.60 1.19
CA VAL A 105 3.35 0.86 2.45
C VAL A 105 1.92 0.71 2.93
N GLY A 106 1.50 -0.53 3.13
CA GLY A 106 0.21 -0.90 3.71
C GLY A 106 0.43 -1.97 4.77
N THR A 107 0.61 -3.24 4.37
CA THR A 107 0.93 -4.33 5.29
C THR A 107 2.43 -4.47 5.58
N GLY A 108 3.27 -3.79 4.84
CA GLY A 108 4.74 -3.92 4.92
C GLY A 108 5.32 -5.10 4.12
N GLY A 109 4.49 -6.05 3.67
CA GLY A 109 4.97 -7.29 3.07
C GLY A 109 5.94 -7.09 1.90
N HIS A 110 5.52 -6.38 0.84
CA HIS A 110 6.38 -6.21 -0.33
C HIS A 110 7.56 -5.28 -0.07
N SER A 111 7.38 -4.18 0.69
CA SER A 111 8.48 -3.27 1.00
C SER A 111 9.59 -3.97 1.79
N ALA A 112 9.24 -4.71 2.85
CA ALA A 112 10.20 -5.47 3.64
C ALA A 112 10.82 -6.63 2.84
N GLY A 113 9.99 -7.42 2.13
CA GLY A 113 10.43 -8.62 1.42
C GLY A 113 11.36 -8.32 0.25
N VAL A 114 11.01 -7.33 -0.59
CA VAL A 114 11.85 -6.92 -1.72
C VAL A 114 13.13 -6.26 -1.23
N ALA A 115 13.04 -5.32 -0.28
CA ALA A 115 14.21 -4.62 0.23
C ALA A 115 15.21 -5.57 0.88
N ARG A 116 14.74 -6.52 1.70
CA ARG A 116 15.61 -7.50 2.34
C ARG A 116 16.46 -8.27 1.34
N VAL A 117 15.84 -8.73 0.25
CA VAL A 117 16.54 -9.54 -0.76
C VAL A 117 17.44 -8.68 -1.65
N LEU A 118 17.01 -7.49 -2.07
CA LEU A 118 17.85 -6.60 -2.88
C LEU A 118 19.11 -6.15 -2.12
N ARG A 119 19.02 -5.98 -0.80
CA ARG A 119 20.18 -5.67 0.05
C ARG A 119 21.19 -6.81 0.19
N GLU A 120 20.85 -8.04 -0.16
CA GLU A 120 21.84 -9.12 -0.30
C GLU A 120 22.85 -8.79 -1.43
N PHE A 121 22.43 -7.99 -2.44
CA PHE A 121 23.25 -7.62 -3.61
C PHE A 121 23.78 -6.18 -3.51
N ASN A 122 23.03 -5.26 -2.89
CA ASN A 122 23.44 -3.88 -2.63
C ASN A 122 23.06 -3.48 -1.21
N PRO A 123 23.95 -3.67 -0.19
CA PRO A 123 23.68 -3.32 1.21
C PRO A 123 23.33 -1.85 1.42
N GLU A 124 23.81 -0.94 0.56
CA GLU A 124 23.57 0.51 0.63
C GLU A 124 22.26 0.94 -0.05
N MET A 125 21.49 -0.01 -0.58
CA MET A 125 20.22 0.29 -1.24
C MET A 125 19.29 1.06 -0.31
N ARG A 126 18.80 2.21 -0.78
CA ARG A 126 17.82 3.03 -0.08
C ARG A 126 16.40 2.50 -0.34
N LEU A 127 15.62 2.36 0.72
CA LEU A 127 14.19 2.08 0.64
C LEU A 127 13.41 3.36 0.94
N ILE A 128 12.65 3.84 -0.03
CA ILE A 128 11.74 4.97 0.12
C ILE A 128 10.31 4.43 0.28
N GLY A 129 9.73 4.69 1.45
CA GLY A 129 8.34 4.34 1.75
C GLY A 129 7.36 5.40 1.27
N VAL A 130 6.27 4.97 0.64
CA VAL A 130 5.18 5.87 0.24
C VAL A 130 3.92 5.51 0.98
N ASP A 131 3.45 6.43 1.79
CA ASP A 131 2.24 6.34 2.59
C ASP A 131 1.21 7.39 2.15
N THR A 132 0.07 7.43 2.77
CA THR A 132 -1.00 8.40 2.50
C THR A 132 -1.32 9.22 3.73
N ILE A 133 -1.85 10.41 3.51
CA ILE A 133 -2.42 11.26 4.56
C ILE A 133 -3.47 10.48 5.36
N GLY A 134 -3.43 10.62 6.68
CA GLY A 134 -4.33 9.94 7.62
C GLY A 134 -3.97 8.49 7.94
N SER A 135 -2.82 8.01 7.46
CA SER A 135 -2.24 6.73 7.87
C SER A 135 -1.41 6.89 9.15
N THR A 136 -1.48 5.88 10.04
CA THR A 136 -0.73 5.87 11.29
C THR A 136 0.62 5.18 11.17
N ILE A 137 0.90 4.47 10.08
CA ILE A 137 2.07 3.58 9.97
C ILE A 137 3.36 4.28 10.42
N PHE A 138 3.59 5.51 9.96
CA PHE A 138 4.81 6.26 10.23
C PHE A 138 4.58 7.44 11.20
N GLY A 139 3.69 7.28 12.18
CA GLY A 139 3.55 8.22 13.30
C GLY A 139 2.62 9.42 13.05
N GLN A 140 1.95 9.49 11.90
CA GLN A 140 0.91 10.49 11.69
C GLN A 140 -0.41 10.11 12.40
N PRO A 141 -1.23 11.09 12.81
CA PRO A 141 -2.51 10.81 13.45
C PRO A 141 -3.48 10.11 12.47
N ALA A 142 -4.29 9.17 13.01
CA ALA A 142 -5.32 8.50 12.24
C ALA A 142 -6.38 9.50 11.74
N ALA A 143 -6.69 9.43 10.45
CA ALA A 143 -7.80 10.18 9.87
C ALA A 143 -8.51 9.35 8.79
N SER A 144 -9.65 9.86 8.31
CA SER A 144 -10.36 9.26 7.18
C SER A 144 -9.48 9.24 5.94
N ARG A 145 -9.42 8.11 5.23
CA ARG A 145 -8.60 7.92 4.03
C ARG A 145 -9.46 7.57 2.83
N LEU A 146 -9.28 8.31 1.77
CA LEU A 146 -9.91 8.01 0.48
C LEU A 146 -9.08 6.97 -0.29
N MET A 147 -7.74 7.07 -0.21
CA MET A 147 -6.85 6.17 -0.95
C MET A 147 -6.89 4.75 -0.40
N ARG A 148 -6.91 3.78 -1.32
CA ARG A 148 -6.91 2.35 -1.05
C ARG A 148 -5.60 1.73 -1.53
N GLY A 149 -5.17 0.64 -0.90
CA GLY A 149 -3.96 -0.10 -1.30
C GLY A 149 -2.67 0.37 -0.63
N LEU A 150 -2.70 1.50 0.08
CA LEU A 150 -1.61 1.98 0.94
C LEU A 150 -2.18 2.62 2.20
N GLY A 151 -1.34 2.79 3.21
CA GLY A 151 -1.73 3.31 4.51
C GLY A 151 -2.50 2.33 5.38
N SER A 152 -2.51 2.59 6.67
CA SER A 152 -3.23 1.78 7.66
C SER A 152 -3.68 2.65 8.84
N SER A 153 -4.70 2.17 9.60
CA SER A 153 -5.08 2.68 10.92
C SER A 153 -4.54 1.82 12.05
N ILE A 154 -3.74 0.81 11.72
CA ILE A 154 -3.02 -0.02 12.69
C ILE A 154 -1.54 -0.06 12.32
N TYR A 155 -0.71 -0.56 13.21
CA TYR A 155 0.72 -0.77 12.99
C TYR A 155 0.97 -2.22 12.57
N PRO A 156 1.16 -2.53 11.26
CA PRO A 156 1.39 -3.89 10.81
C PRO A 156 2.75 -4.39 11.27
N ALA A 157 2.81 -5.60 11.84
CA ALA A 157 4.06 -6.18 12.33
C ALA A 157 5.08 -6.50 11.21
N ASN A 158 4.62 -6.59 9.96
CA ASN A 158 5.49 -6.81 8.80
C ASN A 158 6.17 -5.53 8.29
N VAL A 159 5.88 -4.35 8.87
CA VAL A 159 6.59 -3.11 8.53
C VAL A 159 7.94 -3.12 9.25
N ASP A 160 9.00 -3.24 8.47
CA ASP A 160 10.36 -3.10 8.97
C ASP A 160 10.77 -1.62 8.95
N TYR A 161 10.50 -0.91 10.04
CA TYR A 161 10.77 0.53 10.15
C TYR A 161 12.24 0.86 9.96
N GLY A 162 13.15 0.00 10.44
CA GLY A 162 14.59 0.19 10.30
C GLY A 162 15.12 0.04 8.87
N ALA A 163 14.31 -0.54 7.99
CA ALA A 163 14.69 -0.69 6.59
C ALA A 163 14.51 0.58 5.77
N PHE A 164 13.63 1.51 6.18
CA PHE A 164 13.35 2.72 5.42
C PHE A 164 14.43 3.79 5.62
N SER A 165 14.90 4.34 4.51
CA SER A 165 15.80 5.49 4.49
C SER A 165 15.02 6.82 4.52
N GLU A 166 13.77 6.80 4.06
CA GLU A 166 12.93 7.97 3.90
C GLU A 166 11.46 7.54 3.73
N VAL A 167 10.53 8.39 4.16
CA VAL A 167 9.09 8.18 4.01
C VAL A 167 8.45 9.42 3.43
N HIS A 168 7.51 9.21 2.47
CA HIS A 168 6.68 10.24 1.88
C HIS A 168 5.21 9.97 2.17
N TRP A 169 4.47 11.00 2.56
CA TRP A 169 3.01 10.99 2.60
C TRP A 169 2.48 11.75 1.40
N VAL A 170 1.60 11.12 0.63
CA VAL A 170 1.02 11.68 -0.58
C VAL A 170 -0.47 11.92 -0.39
N ALA A 171 -0.97 13.07 -0.86
CA ALA A 171 -2.38 13.40 -0.82
C ALA A 171 -3.15 12.73 -1.98
N PRO A 172 -4.47 12.51 -1.83
CA PRO A 172 -5.29 11.91 -2.89
C PRO A 172 -5.26 12.68 -4.22
N THR A 173 -5.27 14.01 -4.19
CA THR A 173 -5.20 14.88 -5.38
C THR A 173 -3.90 14.67 -6.16
N GLU A 174 -2.78 14.58 -5.45
CA GLU A 174 -1.45 14.37 -6.03
C GLU A 174 -1.32 12.97 -6.63
N ALA A 175 -1.85 11.96 -5.91
CA ALA A 175 -1.88 10.59 -6.41
C ALA A 175 -2.73 10.44 -7.68
N VAL A 176 -3.90 11.10 -7.74
CA VAL A 176 -4.77 11.08 -8.93
C VAL A 176 -4.10 11.77 -10.10
N TRP A 177 -3.53 12.96 -9.89
CA TRP A 177 -2.80 13.65 -10.93
C TRP A 177 -1.68 12.77 -11.51
N SER A 178 -0.84 12.20 -10.64
CA SER A 178 0.28 11.35 -11.05
C SER A 178 -0.17 10.07 -11.76
N ALA A 179 -1.23 9.39 -11.27
CA ALA A 179 -1.76 8.19 -11.91
C ALA A 179 -2.26 8.48 -13.34
N ARG A 180 -2.98 9.58 -13.52
CA ARG A 180 -3.49 10.01 -14.84
C ARG A 180 -2.35 10.46 -15.76
N HIS A 181 -1.37 11.18 -15.24
CA HIS A 181 -0.18 11.59 -15.98
C HIS A 181 0.63 10.39 -16.48
N LEU A 182 0.87 9.40 -15.62
CA LEU A 182 1.55 8.16 -16.00
C LEU A 182 0.79 7.40 -17.09
N ALA A 183 -0.53 7.29 -16.96
CA ALA A 183 -1.37 6.64 -17.98
C ALA A 183 -1.27 7.35 -19.33
N ALA A 184 -1.32 8.68 -19.34
CA ALA A 184 -1.28 9.49 -20.56
C ALA A 184 0.10 9.55 -21.23
N THR A 185 1.18 9.50 -20.45
CA THR A 185 2.55 9.80 -20.96
C THR A 185 3.47 8.58 -21.00
N ARG A 186 3.20 7.57 -20.17
CA ARG A 186 4.06 6.38 -20.00
C ARG A 186 3.33 5.07 -20.26
N TYR A 187 2.05 5.12 -20.61
CA TYR A 187 1.19 3.95 -20.76
C TYR A 187 1.17 3.03 -19.52
N ALA A 188 1.56 3.59 -18.37
CA ALA A 188 1.56 2.90 -17.08
C ALA A 188 0.34 3.35 -16.29
N SER A 189 -0.60 2.45 -16.05
CA SER A 189 -1.85 2.75 -15.35
C SER A 189 -2.04 1.81 -14.16
N GLY A 190 -2.62 2.36 -13.11
CA GLY A 190 -2.89 1.62 -11.87
C GLY A 190 -3.73 2.46 -10.92
N GLY A 191 -3.78 2.06 -9.66
CA GLY A 191 -4.60 2.73 -8.66
C GLY A 191 -3.89 3.87 -7.93
N TRP A 192 -4.44 4.18 -6.76
CA TRP A 192 -3.93 5.21 -5.85
C TRP A 192 -2.45 5.03 -5.51
N SER A 193 -2.07 3.80 -5.19
CA SER A 193 -0.69 3.44 -4.83
C SER A 193 0.27 3.63 -6.00
N VAL A 194 -0.16 3.35 -7.24
CA VAL A 194 0.65 3.58 -8.43
C VAL A 194 0.87 5.07 -8.65
N GLY A 195 -0.17 5.90 -8.48
CA GLY A 195 -0.04 7.35 -8.58
C GLY A 195 0.91 7.92 -7.53
N ALA A 196 0.73 7.51 -6.27
CA ALA A 196 1.58 7.97 -5.17
C ALA A 196 3.05 7.55 -5.34
N VAL A 197 3.30 6.26 -5.66
CA VAL A 197 4.65 5.75 -5.91
C VAL A 197 5.26 6.42 -7.14
N GLY A 198 4.49 6.64 -8.21
CA GLY A 198 4.95 7.29 -9.43
C GLY A 198 5.39 8.73 -9.22
N LEU A 199 4.68 9.50 -8.37
CA LEU A 199 5.05 10.85 -7.97
C LEU A 199 6.43 10.86 -7.29
N VAL A 200 6.60 10.01 -6.28
CA VAL A 200 7.84 9.91 -5.50
C VAL A 200 9.01 9.36 -6.33
N ALA A 201 8.77 8.34 -7.16
CA ALA A 201 9.80 7.81 -8.06
C ALA A 201 10.23 8.84 -9.11
N GLY A 202 9.29 9.64 -9.63
CA GLY A 202 9.59 10.74 -10.54
C GLY A 202 10.43 11.84 -9.88
N TRP A 203 10.15 12.19 -8.62
CA TRP A 203 10.99 13.08 -7.84
C TRP A 203 12.38 12.49 -7.62
N ALA A 204 12.47 11.23 -7.18
CA ALA A 204 13.76 10.57 -6.97
C ALA A 204 14.62 10.58 -8.25
N ALA A 205 14.02 10.31 -9.40
CA ALA A 205 14.71 10.33 -10.70
C ALA A 205 15.23 11.72 -11.10
N ARG A 206 14.66 12.81 -10.57
CA ARG A 206 15.16 14.18 -10.79
C ARG A 206 16.20 14.61 -9.77
N THR A 207 16.14 14.04 -8.57
CA THR A 207 16.94 14.46 -7.42
C THR A 207 18.28 13.72 -7.34
N PHE A 208 18.28 12.42 -7.64
CA PHE A 208 19.48 11.60 -7.57
C PHE A 208 20.27 11.61 -8.87
N SER A 209 21.52 11.13 -8.82
CA SER A 209 22.40 11.05 -9.99
C SER A 209 21.73 10.30 -11.15
N PRO A 210 21.95 10.71 -12.43
CA PRO A 210 21.48 9.96 -13.60
C PRO A 210 21.94 8.50 -13.66
N ASP A 211 23.03 8.15 -12.98
CA ASP A 211 23.56 6.79 -12.91
C ASP A 211 22.85 5.93 -11.85
N THR A 212 21.93 6.50 -11.07
CA THR A 212 21.21 5.79 -10.02
C THR A 212 20.13 4.89 -10.60
N THR A 213 20.19 3.61 -10.31
CA THR A 213 19.13 2.65 -10.68
C THR A 213 17.97 2.71 -9.67
N ILE A 214 16.84 3.23 -10.13
CA ILE A 214 15.63 3.36 -9.31
C ILE A 214 14.59 2.33 -9.75
N ALA A 215 14.16 1.48 -8.83
CA ALA A 215 13.02 0.58 -9.02
C ALA A 215 11.80 1.08 -8.25
N ALA A 216 10.64 1.11 -8.90
CA ALA A 216 9.37 1.50 -8.30
C ALA A 216 8.35 0.37 -8.43
N VAL A 217 7.73 -0.05 -7.32
CA VAL A 217 6.73 -1.12 -7.34
C VAL A 217 5.35 -0.54 -7.60
N PHE A 218 4.76 -0.88 -8.74
CA PHE A 218 3.37 -0.59 -9.10
C PHE A 218 2.52 -1.84 -8.83
N PRO A 219 1.80 -1.89 -7.68
CA PRO A 219 1.26 -3.15 -7.16
C PRO A 219 -0.05 -3.59 -7.81
N ASP A 220 -0.70 -2.77 -8.61
CA ASP A 220 -1.98 -3.10 -9.26
C ASP A 220 -2.14 -2.45 -10.64
N GLY A 221 -3.16 -2.91 -11.35
CA GLY A 221 -3.58 -2.32 -12.62
C GLY A 221 -4.82 -1.41 -12.47
N PRO A 222 -5.29 -0.78 -13.56
CA PRO A 222 -6.32 0.24 -13.54
C PRO A 222 -7.75 -0.30 -13.37
N GLN A 223 -7.96 -1.61 -13.50
CA GLN A 223 -9.29 -2.22 -13.65
C GLN A 223 -10.26 -1.93 -12.48
N ARG A 224 -9.71 -1.68 -11.29
CA ARG A 224 -10.47 -1.36 -10.08
C ARG A 224 -10.81 0.11 -9.94
N TYR A 225 -10.29 0.97 -10.82
CA TYR A 225 -10.27 2.42 -10.61
C TYR A 225 -10.95 3.20 -11.74
N PHE A 226 -11.57 2.52 -12.71
CA PHE A 226 -12.28 3.17 -13.82
C PHE A 226 -13.43 4.05 -13.33
N ASP A 227 -14.12 3.61 -12.28
CA ASP A 227 -15.25 4.35 -11.69
C ASP A 227 -14.80 5.34 -10.59
N THR A 228 -13.49 5.50 -10.36
CA THR A 228 -12.92 6.38 -9.33
C THR A 228 -11.89 7.33 -9.92
N ILE A 229 -10.59 7.05 -9.78
CA ILE A 229 -9.52 8.00 -10.18
C ILE A 229 -9.47 8.31 -11.68
N TYR A 230 -10.06 7.47 -12.53
CA TYR A 230 -10.19 7.70 -13.97
C TYR A 230 -11.58 8.21 -14.40
N ASN A 231 -12.50 8.42 -13.45
CA ASN A 231 -13.81 9.01 -13.68
C ASN A 231 -13.81 10.47 -13.23
N ASP A 232 -14.10 11.39 -14.15
CA ASP A 232 -14.08 12.83 -13.88
C ASP A 232 -15.19 13.24 -12.91
N GLU A 233 -16.40 12.63 -13.01
CA GLU A 233 -17.51 12.94 -12.10
C GLU A 233 -17.15 12.59 -10.65
N TYR A 234 -16.61 11.40 -10.44
CA TYR A 234 -16.09 10.98 -9.13
C TYR A 234 -15.00 11.92 -8.62
N CYS A 235 -14.06 12.27 -9.49
CA CYS A 235 -12.96 13.16 -9.10
C CYS A 235 -13.44 14.58 -8.75
N VAL A 236 -14.43 15.11 -9.47
CA VAL A 236 -15.05 16.40 -9.15
C VAL A 236 -15.79 16.34 -7.81
N GLU A 237 -16.61 15.30 -7.59
CA GLU A 237 -17.36 15.09 -6.35
C GLU A 237 -16.44 15.05 -5.12
N HIS A 238 -15.25 14.45 -5.27
CA HIS A 238 -14.30 14.28 -4.17
C HIS A 238 -13.18 15.35 -4.16
N GLY A 239 -13.25 16.36 -5.00
CA GLY A 239 -12.26 17.43 -5.06
C GLY A 239 -10.86 16.97 -5.48
N LEU A 240 -10.78 15.97 -6.35
CA LEU A 240 -9.52 15.31 -6.73
C LEU A 240 -8.86 15.88 -7.99
N LEU A 241 -9.57 16.70 -8.76
CA LEU A 241 -9.03 17.37 -9.94
C LEU A 241 -8.28 18.64 -9.51
N GLY A 242 -7.03 18.44 -9.08
CA GLY A 242 -6.09 19.52 -8.77
C GLY A 242 -5.19 19.85 -9.97
N GLY A 243 -4.43 20.93 -9.83
CA GLY A 243 -3.33 21.23 -10.73
C GLY A 243 -2.17 20.25 -10.56
N GLU A 244 -1.11 20.47 -11.34
CA GLU A 244 0.15 19.74 -11.20
C GLU A 244 0.68 19.87 -9.77
N PRO A 245 1.07 18.74 -9.12
CA PRO A 245 1.61 18.77 -7.78
C PRO A 245 2.96 19.49 -7.75
N PRO A 246 3.43 19.91 -6.56
CA PRO A 246 4.78 20.43 -6.39
C PRO A 246 5.83 19.47 -6.97
N THR A 247 6.93 20.00 -7.45
CA THR A 247 8.05 19.19 -7.96
C THR A 247 8.84 18.51 -6.86
N GLU A 248 8.71 18.99 -5.61
CA GLU A 248 9.39 18.53 -4.42
C GLU A 248 8.41 18.41 -3.26
N PRO A 249 8.63 17.46 -2.31
CA PRO A 249 7.84 17.38 -1.10
C PRO A 249 8.13 18.54 -0.15
N ASP A 250 7.19 18.83 0.75
CA ASP A 250 7.52 19.54 1.97
C ASP A 250 8.37 18.62 2.86
N GLU A 251 9.39 19.15 3.51
CA GLU A 251 10.21 18.38 4.43
C GLU A 251 9.84 18.67 5.88
N ILE A 252 9.74 17.64 6.70
CA ILE A 252 9.61 17.73 8.15
C ILE A 252 10.74 16.95 8.82
N ALA A 253 11.22 17.43 9.96
CA ALA A 253 12.34 16.79 10.65
C ALA A 253 11.92 15.46 11.26
N THR A 254 10.71 15.41 11.86
CA THR A 254 10.14 14.16 12.40
C THR A 254 8.68 14.00 12.02
N PRO A 255 8.14 12.77 12.00
CA PRO A 255 6.75 12.51 11.65
C PRO A 255 5.72 13.24 12.53
N THR A 256 6.11 13.68 13.74
CA THR A 256 5.21 14.32 14.71
C THR A 256 5.28 15.84 14.71
N ASP A 257 6.15 16.46 13.91
CA ASP A 257 6.32 17.92 13.89
C ASP A 257 5.11 18.66 13.33
N ALA A 258 4.40 18.02 12.40
CA ALA A 258 3.19 18.60 11.81
C ALA A 258 2.22 17.50 11.36
N VAL A 259 0.92 17.81 11.34
CA VAL A 259 -0.07 16.98 10.65
C VAL A 259 0.06 17.25 9.15
N VAL A 260 0.41 16.24 8.38
CA VAL A 260 0.63 16.39 6.95
C VAL A 260 -0.70 16.51 6.19
N GLY A 261 -0.79 17.47 5.28
CA GLY A 261 -1.99 17.73 4.47
C GLY A 261 -1.75 17.67 2.96
N ARG A 262 -0.51 17.56 2.56
CA ARG A 262 -0.06 17.44 1.17
C ARG A 262 1.22 16.62 1.09
N TRP A 263 1.77 16.44 -0.09
CA TRP A 263 2.99 15.68 -0.26
C TRP A 263 4.12 16.20 0.62
N THR A 264 4.53 15.36 1.56
CA THR A 264 5.51 15.68 2.59
C THR A 264 6.45 14.50 2.77
N SER A 265 7.70 14.75 3.13
CA SER A 265 8.70 13.71 3.39
C SER A 265 9.44 13.91 4.71
N THR A 266 10.03 12.83 5.21
CA THR A 266 11.01 12.84 6.29
C THR A 266 12.03 11.72 6.11
N SER A 267 13.30 12.02 6.43
CA SER A 267 14.35 11.00 6.56
C SER A 267 14.44 10.39 7.97
N THR A 268 13.70 10.94 8.93
CA THR A 268 13.62 10.39 10.30
C THR A 268 12.47 9.37 10.35
N VAL A 269 12.81 8.09 10.22
CA VAL A 269 11.83 7.00 10.30
C VAL A 269 11.86 6.41 11.71
N VAL A 270 10.75 6.56 12.42
CA VAL A 270 10.58 6.01 13.77
C VAL A 270 9.60 4.86 13.76
N ASN A 271 9.76 3.92 14.67
CA ASN A 271 8.75 2.90 14.93
C ASN A 271 7.77 3.45 15.99
N PRO A 272 6.54 3.80 15.61
CA PRO A 272 5.59 4.41 16.55
C PRO A 272 5.21 3.49 17.71
N THR A 273 5.30 2.17 17.53
CA THR A 273 4.95 1.21 18.58
C THR A 273 5.93 1.18 19.73
N LEU A 274 7.14 1.72 19.55
CA LEU A 274 8.16 1.82 20.61
C LEU A 274 8.02 3.09 21.44
N ALA A 275 7.25 4.08 20.98
CA ALA A 275 7.02 5.33 21.69
C ALA A 275 5.88 5.24 22.73
N GLU A 276 5.04 4.19 22.66
CA GLU A 276 3.92 3.94 23.57
C GLU A 276 4.28 2.97 24.72
N ALA A 277 5.51 2.47 24.77
CA ALA A 277 6.04 1.58 25.80
C ALA A 277 6.92 2.34 26.80
#